data_810168a5de23de9b8424f17586f550eb
#
_entry.id   810168a5de23de9b8424f17586f550eb
#
_cell.length_a   1.000
_cell.length_b   1.000
_cell.length_c   1.000
_cell.angle_alpha   90.00
_cell.angle_beta   90.00
_cell.angle_gamma   90.00
#
_symmetry.space_group_name_H-M   'P 1'
#
loop_
_entity.id
_entity.type
_entity.pdbx_description
1 polymer ?
#
loop_
_entity_poly.entity_id
_entity_poly.type
_entity_poly.pdbx_seq_one_letter_code
_entity_poly.pdbx_strand_id
1 'polypeptide(L)' 'MKRVVLYIKDKCPHCKDAQRYLDSKGIKYRLCNAKMERGRKELDALGARSVPVLKIGDRLMIGWNRTNFERIYSSKD' A
#
# COMPACT_ATOMS: atom_id res chain seq x y z
N MET A 1 0.12 -9.83 -13.55
CA MET A 1 -0.37 -8.79 -12.63
C MET A 1 0.18 -9.00 -11.24
N LYS A 2 0.64 -7.95 -10.62
CA LYS A 2 1.14 -8.02 -9.26
C LYS A 2 0.01 -7.77 -8.28
N ARG A 3 0.03 -8.51 -7.18
CA ARG A 3 -0.92 -8.26 -6.11
C ARG A 3 -0.52 -7.00 -5.36
N VAL A 4 -1.49 -6.15 -5.11
CA VAL A 4 -1.27 -4.91 -4.39
C VAL A 4 -2.05 -4.95 -3.09
N VAL A 5 -1.37 -4.69 -1.98
CA VAL A 5 -2.00 -4.56 -0.67
C VAL A 5 -1.66 -3.18 -0.14
N LEU A 6 -2.67 -2.44 0.26
CA LEU A 6 -2.51 -1.09 0.80
C LEU A 6 -2.87 -1.09 2.28
N TYR A 7 -1.91 -0.71 3.11
CA TYR A 7 -2.11 -0.59 4.56
C TYR A 7 -2.35 0.87 4.90
N ILE A 8 -3.44 1.14 5.56
CA ILE A 8 -3.87 2.50 5.91
C ILE A 8 -4.25 2.64 7.37
N LYS A 9 -4.38 3.88 7.82
CA LYS A 9 -5.00 4.23 9.09
C LYS A 9 -6.02 5.34 8.85
N ASP A 10 -6.86 5.58 9.84
CA ASP A 10 -7.81 6.69 9.78
C ASP A 10 -7.06 8.02 9.77
N LYS A 11 -7.67 9.02 9.15
CA LYS A 11 -7.13 10.39 9.10
C LYS A 11 -5.73 10.48 8.50
N CYS A 12 -5.47 9.70 7.49
CA CYS A 12 -4.20 9.72 6.78
C CYS A 12 -4.40 10.29 5.38
N PRO A 13 -3.97 11.54 5.12
CA PRO A 13 -4.13 12.14 3.79
C PRO A 13 -3.41 11.37 2.70
N HIS A 14 -2.21 10.91 2.98
CA HIS A 14 -1.42 10.15 2.00
C HIS A 14 -2.07 8.81 1.67
N CYS A 15 -2.74 8.20 2.64
CA CYS A 15 -3.48 6.97 2.40
C CYS A 15 -4.61 7.20 1.40
N LYS A 16 -5.31 8.33 1.55
CA LYS A 16 -6.38 8.70 0.62
C LYS A 16 -5.84 8.96 -0.78
N ASP A 17 -4.69 9.61 -0.87
CA ASP A 17 -4.05 9.86 -2.16
C ASP A 17 -3.71 8.55 -2.86
N ALA A 18 -3.17 7.59 -2.13
CA ALA A 18 -2.85 6.28 -2.67
C ALA A 18 -4.09 5.57 -3.17
N GLN A 19 -5.16 5.56 -2.37
CA GLN A 19 -6.42 4.94 -2.77
C GLN A 19 -6.99 5.59 -4.03
N ARG A 20 -6.99 6.91 -4.06
CA ARG A 20 -7.53 7.66 -5.19
C ARG A 20 -6.76 7.34 -6.47
N TYR A 21 -5.44 7.27 -6.37
CA TYR A 21 -4.61 6.92 -7.52
C TYR A 21 -4.91 5.51 -8.03
N LEU A 22 -4.93 4.53 -7.11
CA LEU A 22 -5.19 3.15 -7.48
C LEU A 22 -6.58 2.98 -8.12
N ASP A 23 -7.58 3.65 -7.55
CA ASP A 23 -8.93 3.62 -8.08
C ASP A 23 -8.99 4.26 -9.47
N SER A 24 -8.31 5.38 -9.67
CA SER A 24 -8.32 6.08 -10.94
C SER A 24 -7.65 5.29 -12.06
N LYS A 25 -6.72 4.43 -11.71
CA LYS A 25 -6.01 3.58 -12.68
C LYS A 25 -6.67 2.22 -12.86
N GLY A 26 -7.74 1.95 -12.12
CA GLY A 26 -8.42 0.66 -12.19
C GLY A 26 -7.60 -0.48 -11.66
N ILE A 27 -6.65 -0.19 -10.78
CA ILE A 27 -5.80 -1.20 -10.18
C ILE A 27 -6.53 -1.82 -8.99
N LYS A 28 -6.67 -3.14 -9.02
CA LYS A 28 -7.28 -3.85 -7.90
C LYS A 28 -6.28 -4.01 -6.79
N TYR A 29 -6.71 -3.75 -5.57
CA TYR A 29 -5.85 -3.86 -4.40
C TYR A 29 -6.66 -4.31 -3.21
N ARG A 30 -5.97 -4.91 -2.25
CA ARG A 30 -6.55 -5.29 -0.97
C ARG A 30 -6.29 -4.16 0.02
N LEU A 31 -7.33 -3.75 0.70
CA LEU A 31 -7.22 -2.67 1.69
C LEU A 31 -7.12 -3.27 3.09
N CYS A 32 -6.06 -2.91 3.81
CA CYS A 32 -5.86 -3.35 5.19
C CYS A 32 -5.79 -2.15 6.10
N ASN A 33 -6.68 -2.08 7.08
CA ASN A 33 -6.67 -0.99 8.05
C ASN A 33 -5.78 -1.37 9.22
N ALA A 34 -4.69 -0.62 9.39
CA ALA A 34 -3.71 -0.86 10.43
C ALA A 34 -4.22 -0.54 11.84
N LYS A 35 -5.39 0.09 11.94
CA LYS A 35 -6.07 0.30 13.21
C LYS A 35 -6.64 -1.02 13.76
N MET A 36 -6.98 -1.93 12.86
CA MET A 36 -7.48 -3.24 13.24
C MET A 36 -6.30 -4.14 13.62
N GLU A 37 -6.54 -5.04 14.58
CA GLU A 37 -5.48 -5.90 15.10
C GLU A 37 -4.78 -6.70 14.01
N ARG A 38 -5.55 -7.29 13.09
CA ARG A 38 -4.98 -8.09 12.01
C ARG A 38 -4.07 -7.24 11.11
N GLY A 39 -4.54 -6.05 10.71
CA GLY A 39 -3.76 -5.17 9.87
C GLY A 39 -2.50 -4.69 10.56
N ARG A 40 -2.58 -4.40 11.86
CA ARG A 40 -1.43 -3.97 12.64
C ARG A 40 -0.39 -5.08 12.75
N LYS A 41 -0.85 -6.31 12.97
CA LYS A 41 0.07 -7.45 13.07
C LYS A 41 0.79 -7.69 11.74
N GLU A 42 0.07 -7.59 10.63
CA GLU A 42 0.69 -7.73 9.31
C GLU A 42 1.72 -6.65 9.08
N LEU A 43 1.39 -5.40 9.45
CA LEU A 43 2.28 -4.28 9.27
C LEU A 43 3.53 -4.44 10.12
N ASP A 44 3.38 -4.87 11.38
CA ASP A 44 4.50 -5.13 12.27
C ASP A 44 5.39 -6.24 11.72
N ALA A 45 4.80 -7.27 11.16
CA ALA A 45 5.55 -8.39 10.57
C ALA A 45 6.38 -7.93 9.37
N LEU A 46 5.95 -6.89 8.68
CA LEU A 46 6.68 -6.30 7.57
C LEU A 46 7.77 -5.34 8.03
N GLY A 47 7.82 -5.05 9.31
CA GLY A 47 8.78 -4.11 9.88
C GLY A 47 8.45 -2.65 9.64
N ALA A 48 7.21 -2.37 9.24
CA ALA A 48 6.78 -1.01 8.94
C ALA A 48 6.06 -0.40 10.14
N ARG A 49 6.32 0.87 10.39
CA ARG A 49 5.73 1.60 11.52
C ARG A 49 4.86 2.77 11.10
N SER A 50 4.89 3.12 9.84
CA SER A 50 4.12 4.25 9.34
C SER A 50 3.21 3.83 8.21
N VAL A 51 2.22 4.65 7.92
CA VAL A 51 1.28 4.42 6.83
C VAL A 51 1.33 5.64 5.91
N PRO A 52 0.96 5.47 4.64
CA PRO A 52 0.56 4.23 4.00
C PRO A 52 1.75 3.32 3.71
N VAL A 53 1.47 2.02 3.62
CA VAL A 53 2.46 1.05 3.20
C VAL A 53 1.81 0.23 2.08
N LEU A 54 2.54 0.03 1.00
CA LEU A 54 2.07 -0.78 -0.11
C LEU A 54 2.95 -1.99 -0.30
N LYS A 55 2.32 -3.14 -0.40
CA LYS A 55 3.00 -4.37 -0.78
C LYS A 55 2.61 -4.69 -2.21
N ILE A 56 3.57 -4.66 -3.11
CA ILE A 56 3.35 -4.89 -4.54
C ILE A 56 4.10 -6.15 -4.93
N GLY A 57 3.38 -7.26 -5.04
CA GLY A 57 4.02 -8.54 -5.23
C GLY A 57 4.95 -8.85 -4.06
N ASP A 58 6.24 -8.99 -4.33
CA ASP A 58 7.26 -9.21 -3.30
C ASP A 58 7.93 -7.94 -2.81
N ARG A 59 7.53 -6.80 -3.36
CA ARG A 59 8.14 -5.52 -3.04
C ARG A 59 7.34 -4.79 -1.97
N LEU A 60 8.06 -4.05 -1.13
CA LEU A 60 7.46 -3.26 -0.06
C LEU A 60 7.79 -1.79 -0.29
N MET A 61 6.77 -0.94 -0.24
CA MET A 61 6.95 0.50 -0.35
C MET A 61 6.39 1.15 0.90
N ILE A 62 7.24 1.84 1.65
CA ILE A 62 6.83 2.55 2.87
C ILE A 62 6.60 4.01 2.51
N GLY A 63 5.39 4.49 2.76
CA GLY A 63 4.96 5.80 2.35
C GLY A 63 4.39 5.76 0.93
N TRP A 64 3.75 6.86 0.53
CA TRP A 64 3.15 6.94 -0.79
C TRP A 64 4.01 7.82 -1.69
N ASN A 65 4.47 7.23 -2.79
CA ASN A 65 5.17 7.96 -3.83
C ASN A 65 4.72 7.38 -5.18
N ARG A 66 3.98 8.18 -5.94
CA ARG A 66 3.41 7.72 -7.19
C ARG A 66 4.46 7.22 -8.16
N THR A 67 5.55 7.94 -8.30
CA THR A 67 6.64 7.56 -9.21
C THR A 67 7.24 6.22 -8.83
N ASN A 68 7.52 6.02 -7.55
CA ASN A 68 8.06 4.75 -7.06
C ASN A 68 7.05 3.62 -7.25
N PHE A 69 5.78 3.89 -6.99
CA PHE A 69 4.74 2.88 -7.19
C PHE A 69 4.69 2.43 -8.64
N GLU A 70 4.68 3.38 -9.57
CA GLU A 70 4.62 3.07 -10.99
C GLU A 70 5.82 2.24 -11.42
N ARG A 71 7.00 2.57 -10.93
CA ARG A 71 8.22 1.86 -11.24
C ARG A 71 8.14 0.41 -10.76
N ILE A 72 7.73 0.20 -9.52
CA ILE A 72 7.62 -1.15 -8.94
C ILE A 72 6.52 -1.94 -9.62
N TYR A 73 5.37 -1.33 -9.83
CA TYR A 73 4.21 -2.00 -10.40
C TYR A 73 4.45 -2.42 -11.85
N SER A 74 5.17 -1.59 -12.60
CA SER A 74 5.47 -1.86 -14.01
C SER A 74 6.68 -2.76 -14.20
N SER A 75 7.41 -3.06 -13.13
CA SER A 75 8.59 -3.91 -13.20
C SER A 75 8.21 -5.31 -13.66
N LYS A 76 8.99 -5.86 -14.58
CA LYS A 76 8.80 -7.24 -15.05
C LYS A 76 9.66 -8.16 -14.19
N ASP A 77 9.02 -8.89 -13.34
CA ASP A 77 9.70 -9.88 -12.51
C ASP A 77 9.14 -11.25 -12.79
#